data_c2c96c51c4dfb822803d4b8638c9a9e3
#
_entry.id   c2c96c51c4dfb822803d4b8638c9a9e3
#
_cell.length_a   1.000
_cell.length_b   1.000
_cell.length_c   1.000
_cell.angle_alpha   90.00
_cell.angle_beta   90.00
_cell.angle_gamma   90.00
#
_symmetry.space_group_name_H-M   'P 1'
#
loop_
_entity.id
_entity.type
_entity.pdbx_description
1 polymer ?
#
loop_
_entity_poly.entity_id
_entity_poly.type
_entity_poly.pdbx_seq_one_letter_code
_entity_poly.pdbx_strand_id
1 'polypeptide(L)'
;MTFRYIGSKSRLVDKIASHIGPPRKGAFFVDAFCGTGAVAEAAAEHGWNVRINDSLHSAVISAGARLISHDQVTFKKLGGYSGAVSKLNAVKPLHDFMWRTYSPASIDTCGIERRYFTEENAAKIDAMRCLIVEWKGAGYIDEIEERLLIADLF
;
A
#
# COMPACT_ATOMS: atom_id res chain seq x y z
N MET A 1 4.76 14.51 -5.65
CA MET A 1 3.36 14.77 -6.06
C MET A 1 2.46 14.09 -5.05
N THR A 2 1.65 14.80 -4.29
CA THR A 2 0.83 14.18 -3.24
C THR A 2 -0.44 13.64 -3.89
N PHE A 3 -0.65 12.34 -3.84
CA PHE A 3 -1.88 11.71 -4.32
C PHE A 3 -3.07 12.21 -3.50
N ARG A 4 -4.00 12.91 -4.16
CA ARG A 4 -5.18 13.47 -3.50
C ARG A 4 -6.34 12.48 -3.56
N TYR A 5 -6.49 11.67 -2.52
CA TYR A 5 -7.63 10.76 -2.39
C TYR A 5 -8.92 11.55 -2.09
N ILE A 6 -9.94 11.37 -2.95
CA ILE A 6 -11.24 12.05 -2.78
C ILE A 6 -11.95 11.47 -1.56
N GLY A 7 -12.31 12.33 -0.61
CA GLY A 7 -13.01 11.92 0.62
C GLY A 7 -12.11 11.57 1.80
N SER A 8 -10.78 11.76 1.69
CA SER A 8 -9.88 11.60 2.84
C SER A 8 -10.32 12.45 4.03
N LYS A 9 -10.37 11.84 5.23
CA LYS A 9 -10.73 12.49 6.49
C LYS A 9 -9.54 13.11 7.22
N SER A 10 -8.34 13.17 6.58
CA SER A 10 -7.11 13.66 7.22
C SER A 10 -7.22 15.02 7.91
N ARG A 11 -8.08 15.92 7.40
CA ARG A 11 -8.33 17.23 8.02
C ARG A 11 -9.26 17.20 9.24
N LEU A 12 -9.93 16.08 9.47
CA LEU A 12 -10.91 15.90 10.54
C LEU A 12 -10.43 14.89 11.59
N VAL A 13 -9.25 14.34 11.41
CA VAL A 13 -8.70 13.25 12.25
C VAL A 13 -8.69 13.65 13.72
N ASP A 14 -8.15 14.81 14.07
CA ASP A 14 -8.06 15.27 15.46
C ASP A 14 -9.45 15.39 16.11
N LYS A 15 -10.43 15.94 15.36
CA LYS A 15 -11.80 16.07 15.82
C LYS A 15 -12.47 14.71 15.99
N ILE A 16 -12.24 13.76 15.08
CA ILE A 16 -12.77 12.41 15.17
C ILE A 16 -12.12 11.67 16.34
N ALA A 17 -10.81 11.75 16.49
CA ALA A 17 -10.05 11.13 17.57
C ALA A 17 -10.55 11.59 18.96
N SER A 18 -10.84 12.88 19.12
CA SER A 18 -11.40 13.41 20.37
C SER A 18 -12.77 12.83 20.75
N HIS A 19 -13.53 12.30 19.77
CA HIS A 19 -14.84 11.69 20.00
C HIS A 19 -14.76 10.15 20.20
N ILE A 20 -13.71 9.51 19.70
CA ILE A 20 -13.49 8.07 19.87
C ILE A 20 -13.26 7.73 21.34
N GLY A 21 -12.57 8.62 22.08
CA GLY A 21 -12.19 8.42 23.47
C GLY A 21 -11.11 7.35 23.67
N PRO A 22 -10.77 7.01 24.92
CA PRO A 22 -9.69 6.07 25.23
C PRO A 22 -10.10 4.63 24.94
N PRO A 23 -9.13 3.76 24.60
CA PRO A 23 -9.39 2.36 24.33
C PRO A 23 -9.91 1.63 25.58
N ARG A 24 -10.84 0.71 25.38
CA ARG A 24 -11.35 -0.19 26.41
C ARG A 24 -10.64 -1.54 26.33
N LYS A 25 -10.34 -2.15 27.47
CA LYS A 25 -9.66 -3.45 27.52
C LYS A 25 -10.43 -4.51 26.70
N GLY A 26 -9.76 -5.12 25.73
CA GLY A 26 -10.32 -6.16 24.86
C GLY A 26 -11.25 -5.65 23.75
N ALA A 27 -11.48 -4.33 23.65
CA ALA A 27 -12.27 -3.74 22.57
C ALA A 27 -11.41 -3.45 21.33
N PHE A 28 -12.08 -3.42 20.18
CA PHE A 28 -11.50 -3.01 18.90
C PHE A 28 -12.15 -1.73 18.42
N PHE A 29 -11.35 -0.87 17.79
CA PHE A 29 -11.86 0.17 16.91
C PHE A 29 -12.05 -0.43 15.52
N VAL A 30 -13.25 -0.32 14.95
CA VAL A 30 -13.55 -0.85 13.62
C VAL A 30 -13.78 0.32 12.66
N ASP A 31 -12.87 0.50 11.70
CA ASP A 31 -13.04 1.41 10.59
C ASP A 31 -13.65 0.64 9.40
N ALA A 32 -14.97 0.70 9.27
CA ALA A 32 -15.74 -0.08 8.32
C ALA A 32 -15.59 0.39 6.86
N PHE A 33 -15.12 1.62 6.66
CA PHE A 33 -14.90 2.26 5.36
C PHE A 33 -13.60 3.05 5.41
N CYS A 34 -12.47 2.33 5.57
CA CYS A 34 -11.19 2.91 5.97
C CYS A 34 -10.56 3.87 4.94
N GLY A 35 -10.90 3.72 3.65
CA GLY A 35 -10.33 4.56 2.61
C GLY A 35 -8.80 4.60 2.68
N THR A 36 -8.22 5.79 2.93
CA THR A 36 -6.77 5.96 3.09
C THR A 36 -6.22 5.51 4.45
N GLY A 37 -7.08 5.11 5.39
CA GLY A 37 -6.66 4.67 6.72
C GLY A 37 -6.37 5.80 7.73
N ALA A 38 -6.63 7.06 7.40
CA ALA A 38 -6.27 8.17 8.28
C ALA A 38 -6.96 8.13 9.66
N VAL A 39 -8.21 7.66 9.73
CA VAL A 39 -8.94 7.51 11.00
C VAL A 39 -8.46 6.28 11.76
N ALA A 40 -8.21 5.18 11.03
CA ALA A 40 -7.66 3.94 11.57
C ALA A 40 -6.27 4.17 12.21
N GLU A 41 -5.39 4.91 11.53
CA GLU A 41 -4.07 5.32 12.00
C GLU A 41 -4.17 6.13 13.29
N ALA A 42 -5.01 7.16 13.31
CA ALA A 42 -5.23 7.97 14.51
C ALA A 42 -5.78 7.15 15.70
N ALA A 43 -6.69 6.22 15.45
CA ALA A 43 -7.18 5.32 16.49
C ALA A 43 -6.06 4.43 17.05
N ALA A 44 -5.18 3.89 16.18
CA ALA A 44 -4.02 3.11 16.60
C ALA A 44 -3.03 3.94 17.43
N GLU A 45 -2.75 5.18 17.05
CA GLU A 45 -1.91 6.13 17.80
C GLU A 45 -2.48 6.43 19.20
N HIS A 46 -3.82 6.40 19.34
CA HIS A 46 -4.50 6.52 20.64
C HIS A 46 -4.55 5.21 21.43
N GLY A 47 -3.89 4.15 20.96
CA GLY A 47 -3.76 2.86 21.63
C GLY A 47 -4.88 1.86 21.39
N TRP A 48 -5.77 2.09 20.42
CA TRP A 48 -6.79 1.15 20.03
C TRP A 48 -6.22 -0.02 19.22
N ASN A 49 -6.71 -1.24 19.49
CA ASN A 49 -6.59 -2.33 18.53
C ASN A 49 -7.53 -2.06 17.37
N VAL A 50 -6.99 -1.88 16.16
CA VAL A 50 -7.77 -1.45 15.00
C VAL A 50 -8.08 -2.62 14.07
N ARG A 51 -9.30 -2.64 13.57
CA ARG A 51 -9.73 -3.46 12.43
C ARG A 51 -10.21 -2.55 11.31
N ILE A 52 -9.77 -2.83 10.10
CA ILE A 52 -10.12 -2.06 8.91
C ILE A 52 -10.93 -2.88 7.93
N ASN A 53 -11.82 -2.24 7.23
CA ASN A 53 -12.56 -2.79 6.11
C ASN A 53 -12.81 -1.71 5.06
N ASP A 54 -12.85 -2.09 3.80
CA ASP A 54 -13.29 -1.26 2.68
C ASP A 54 -13.76 -2.14 1.52
N SER A 55 -14.59 -1.60 0.65
CA SER A 55 -15.00 -2.27 -0.59
C SER A 55 -13.86 -2.36 -1.62
N LEU A 56 -12.90 -1.44 -1.54
CA LEU A 56 -11.72 -1.41 -2.39
C LEU A 56 -10.55 -2.12 -1.72
N HIS A 57 -10.09 -3.21 -2.33
CA HIS A 57 -8.93 -3.96 -1.82
C HIS A 57 -7.67 -3.10 -1.72
N SER A 58 -7.44 -2.18 -2.66
CA SER A 58 -6.34 -1.21 -2.61
C SER A 58 -6.40 -0.29 -1.41
N ALA A 59 -7.61 0.13 -0.98
CA ALA A 59 -7.79 0.92 0.22
C ALA A 59 -7.38 0.13 1.47
N VAL A 60 -7.79 -1.15 1.57
CA VAL A 60 -7.40 -2.03 2.69
C VAL A 60 -5.89 -2.24 2.74
N ILE A 61 -5.22 -2.42 1.59
CA ILE A 61 -3.76 -2.55 1.52
C ILE A 61 -3.09 -1.25 2.01
N SER A 62 -3.47 -0.10 1.47
CA SER A 62 -2.89 1.20 1.83
C SER A 62 -3.14 1.56 3.29
N ALA A 63 -4.36 1.35 3.80
CA ALA A 63 -4.69 1.60 5.19
C ALA A 63 -3.97 0.62 6.13
N GLY A 64 -3.87 -0.66 5.73
CA GLY A 64 -3.14 -1.68 6.48
C GLY A 64 -1.66 -1.37 6.63
N ALA A 65 -1.02 -0.85 5.58
CA ALA A 65 0.38 -0.46 5.63
C ALA A 65 0.66 0.64 6.67
N ARG A 66 -0.27 1.59 6.85
CA ARG A 66 -0.16 2.63 7.89
C ARG A 66 -0.23 2.10 9.32
N LEU A 67 -0.82 0.92 9.51
CA LEU A 67 -0.95 0.28 10.82
C LEU A 67 0.23 -0.65 11.15
N ILE A 68 1.16 -0.82 10.22
CA ILE A 68 2.35 -1.66 10.42
C ILE A 68 3.41 -0.85 11.18
N SER A 69 3.88 -1.38 12.31
CA SER A 69 4.99 -0.80 13.06
C SER A 69 6.34 -1.36 12.58
N HIS A 70 7.42 -0.60 12.78
CA HIS A 70 8.77 -0.96 12.34
C HIS A 70 9.28 -2.29 12.89
N ASP A 71 8.85 -2.69 14.07
CA ASP A 71 9.21 -3.95 14.72
C ASP A 71 8.50 -5.16 14.12
N GLN A 72 7.41 -4.96 13.39
CA GLN A 72 6.68 -6.02 12.69
C GLN A 72 7.32 -6.41 11.36
N VAL A 73 8.17 -5.57 10.77
CA VAL A 73 8.79 -5.79 9.46
C VAL A 73 10.30 -5.66 9.55
N THR A 74 11.02 -6.71 9.21
CA THR A 74 12.47 -6.74 9.36
C THR A 74 13.23 -6.86 8.03
N PHE A 75 12.59 -7.41 7.00
CA PHE A 75 13.20 -7.71 5.70
C PHE A 75 14.58 -8.38 5.82
N LYS A 76 14.69 -9.31 6.79
CA LYS A 76 15.98 -9.92 7.20
C LYS A 76 16.80 -10.46 6.04
N LYS A 77 16.12 -11.18 5.11
CA LYS A 77 16.78 -11.83 3.98
C LYS A 77 17.11 -10.86 2.84
N LEU A 78 16.63 -9.63 2.90
CA LEU A 78 16.84 -8.62 1.87
C LEU A 78 17.81 -7.49 2.29
N GLY A 79 18.30 -7.53 3.54
CA GLY A 79 19.18 -6.49 4.07
C GLY A 79 18.41 -5.31 4.68
N GLY A 80 17.25 -5.58 5.26
CA GLY A 80 16.35 -4.58 5.81
C GLY A 80 15.45 -3.96 4.74
N TYR A 81 14.55 -3.06 5.17
CA TYR A 81 13.63 -2.35 4.25
C TYR A 81 14.39 -1.58 3.15
N SER A 82 15.44 -0.85 3.52
CA SER A 82 16.27 -0.12 2.56
C SER A 82 16.92 -1.05 1.51
N GLY A 83 17.35 -2.25 1.93
CA GLY A 83 17.87 -3.28 1.04
C GLY A 83 16.81 -3.81 0.07
N ALA A 84 15.58 -4.04 0.54
CA ALA A 84 14.45 -4.44 -0.29
C ALA A 84 14.13 -3.36 -1.33
N VAL A 85 13.98 -2.11 -0.91
CA VAL A 85 13.70 -0.96 -1.81
C VAL A 85 14.81 -0.78 -2.85
N SER A 86 16.08 -0.90 -2.44
CA SER A 86 17.21 -0.80 -3.38
C SER A 86 17.15 -1.89 -4.46
N LYS A 87 16.80 -3.12 -4.10
CA LYS A 87 16.63 -4.23 -5.05
C LYS A 87 15.44 -4.00 -6.00
N LEU A 88 14.32 -3.52 -5.49
CA LEU A 88 13.16 -3.15 -6.31
C LEU A 88 13.51 -2.04 -7.31
N ASN A 89 14.23 -1.02 -6.87
CA ASN A 89 14.68 0.05 -7.75
C ASN A 89 15.69 -0.40 -8.81
N ALA A 90 16.44 -1.46 -8.55
CA ALA A 90 17.43 -2.00 -9.49
C ALA A 90 16.84 -3.00 -10.52
N VAL A 91 15.59 -3.45 -10.35
CA VAL A 91 14.97 -4.43 -11.24
C VAL A 91 14.86 -3.89 -12.67
N LYS A 92 15.09 -4.75 -13.66
CA LYS A 92 14.93 -4.36 -15.08
C LYS A 92 13.44 -4.22 -15.39
N PRO A 93 13.06 -3.17 -16.14
CA PRO A 93 11.65 -2.97 -16.56
C PRO A 93 11.08 -4.20 -17.27
N LEU A 94 9.79 -4.47 -17.03
CA LEU A 94 9.03 -5.56 -17.65
C LEU A 94 7.78 -4.98 -18.32
N HIS A 95 7.55 -5.33 -19.57
CA HIS A 95 6.36 -4.93 -20.32
C HIS A 95 5.24 -5.94 -20.08
N ASP A 96 4.41 -5.72 -19.04
CA ASP A 96 3.30 -6.61 -18.70
C ASP A 96 2.00 -5.82 -18.49
N PHE A 97 1.20 -6.16 -17.50
CA PHE A 97 -0.16 -5.68 -17.27
C PHE A 97 -0.26 -4.16 -17.14
N MET A 98 0.57 -3.54 -16.29
CA MET A 98 0.52 -2.08 -16.10
C MET A 98 0.98 -1.35 -17.35
N TRP A 99 2.04 -1.83 -17.98
CA TRP A 99 2.57 -1.23 -19.19
C TRP A 99 1.55 -1.26 -20.33
N ARG A 100 0.97 -2.44 -20.65
CA ARG A 100 0.02 -2.61 -21.75
C ARG A 100 -1.38 -2.08 -21.47
N THR A 101 -1.73 -1.77 -20.20
CA THR A 101 -3.11 -1.40 -19.84
C THR A 101 -3.23 0.04 -19.39
N TYR A 102 -2.22 0.61 -18.72
CA TYR A 102 -2.29 1.91 -18.05
C TYR A 102 -1.23 2.92 -18.52
N SER A 103 -0.44 2.59 -19.53
CA SER A 103 0.50 3.49 -20.19
C SER A 103 0.06 3.82 -21.63
N PRO A 104 0.76 4.73 -22.35
CA PRO A 104 0.52 4.99 -23.77
C PRO A 104 0.53 3.75 -24.66
N ALA A 105 1.30 2.71 -24.31
CA ALA A 105 1.31 1.42 -25.01
C ALA A 105 -0.05 0.70 -25.03
N SER A 106 -1.01 1.12 -24.21
CA SER A 106 -2.38 0.59 -24.22
C SER A 106 -3.13 0.81 -25.55
N ILE A 107 -2.65 1.72 -26.39
CA ILE A 107 -3.20 1.91 -27.74
C ILE A 107 -3.16 0.62 -28.56
N ASP A 108 -2.08 -0.13 -28.46
CA ASP A 108 -1.87 -1.36 -29.23
C ASP A 108 -2.73 -2.54 -28.72
N THR A 109 -3.09 -2.53 -27.44
CA THR A 109 -3.83 -3.63 -26.79
C THR A 109 -5.31 -3.36 -26.63
N CYS A 110 -5.68 -2.11 -26.34
CA CYS A 110 -7.05 -1.70 -26.01
C CYS A 110 -7.66 -0.74 -27.04
N GLY A 111 -6.89 -0.28 -28.04
CA GLY A 111 -7.33 0.72 -29.02
C GLY A 111 -7.52 2.13 -28.43
N ILE A 112 -7.15 2.34 -27.18
CA ILE A 112 -7.27 3.63 -26.45
C ILE A 112 -5.95 3.93 -25.77
N GLU A 113 -5.33 5.08 -26.09
CA GLU A 113 -4.14 5.54 -25.41
C GLU A 113 -4.49 6.01 -24.00
N ARG A 114 -3.97 5.33 -22.98
CA ARG A 114 -4.11 5.69 -21.57
C ARG A 114 -2.81 6.28 -21.05
N ARG A 115 -2.91 7.33 -20.25
CA ARG A 115 -1.76 8.06 -19.71
C ARG A 115 -1.80 8.16 -18.17
N TYR A 116 -2.15 7.08 -17.51
CA TYR A 116 -2.09 7.01 -16.04
C TYR A 116 -0.64 6.98 -15.56
N PHE A 117 0.22 6.27 -16.28
CA PHE A 117 1.66 6.18 -16.05
C PHE A 117 2.40 6.42 -17.36
N THR A 118 3.65 6.87 -17.29
CA THR A 118 4.58 6.77 -18.42
C THR A 118 4.86 5.30 -18.71
N GLU A 119 5.29 4.97 -19.91
CA GLU A 119 5.66 3.59 -20.27
C GLU A 119 6.78 3.05 -19.37
N GLU A 120 7.77 3.89 -19.07
CA GLU A 120 8.88 3.54 -18.19
C GLU A 120 8.41 3.21 -16.77
N ASN A 121 7.56 4.05 -16.17
CA ASN A 121 7.04 3.81 -14.82
C ASN A 121 6.13 2.58 -14.78
N ALA A 122 5.26 2.39 -15.77
CA ALA A 122 4.39 1.23 -15.83
C ALA A 122 5.19 -0.08 -15.93
N ALA A 123 6.21 -0.12 -16.81
CA ALA A 123 7.09 -1.28 -16.94
C ALA A 123 7.91 -1.54 -15.66
N LYS A 124 8.27 -0.49 -14.93
CA LYS A 124 8.95 -0.60 -13.65
C LYS A 124 8.04 -1.19 -12.57
N ILE A 125 6.78 -0.71 -12.50
CA ILE A 125 5.77 -1.25 -11.58
C ILE A 125 5.52 -2.73 -11.85
N ASP A 126 5.39 -3.14 -13.12
CA ASP A 126 5.22 -4.56 -13.48
C ASP A 126 6.39 -5.41 -12.97
N ALA A 127 7.62 -4.96 -13.21
CA ALA A 127 8.81 -5.67 -12.76
C ALA A 127 8.92 -5.78 -11.23
N MET A 128 8.62 -4.69 -10.51
CA MET A 128 8.63 -4.68 -9.04
C MET A 128 7.57 -5.62 -8.47
N ARG A 129 6.35 -5.62 -9.02
CA ARG A 129 5.28 -6.54 -8.59
C ARG A 129 5.67 -8.00 -8.78
N CYS A 130 6.23 -8.35 -9.94
CA CYS A 130 6.72 -9.71 -10.18
C CYS A 130 7.78 -10.12 -9.16
N LEU A 131 8.76 -9.25 -8.87
CA LEU A 131 9.82 -9.53 -7.92
C LEU A 131 9.29 -9.70 -6.48
N ILE A 132 8.29 -8.91 -6.07
CA ILE A 132 7.63 -9.05 -4.75
C ILE A 132 6.95 -10.42 -4.65
N VAL A 133 6.23 -10.86 -5.70
CA VAL A 133 5.59 -12.18 -5.75
C VAL A 133 6.63 -13.30 -5.68
N GLU A 134 7.75 -13.18 -6.39
CA GLU A 134 8.87 -14.13 -6.31
C GLU A 134 9.45 -14.21 -4.90
N TRP A 135 9.69 -13.07 -4.25
CA TRP A 135 10.21 -13.03 -2.89
C TRP A 135 9.26 -13.70 -1.89
N LYS A 136 7.95 -13.47 -2.06
CA LYS A 136 6.94 -14.12 -1.23
C LYS A 136 6.93 -15.63 -1.43
N GLY A 137 6.92 -16.08 -2.69
CA GLY A 137 6.92 -17.52 -3.03
C GLY A 137 8.18 -18.25 -2.57
N ALA A 138 9.33 -17.58 -2.60
CA ALA A 138 10.62 -18.10 -2.12
C ALA A 138 10.81 -17.96 -0.59
N GLY A 139 9.85 -17.35 0.12
CA GLY A 139 9.94 -17.11 1.56
C GLY A 139 11.00 -16.09 1.96
N TYR A 140 11.36 -15.16 1.09
CA TYR A 140 12.25 -14.04 1.42
C TYR A 140 11.54 -12.98 2.26
N ILE A 141 10.24 -12.82 2.05
CA ILE A 141 9.36 -11.90 2.78
C ILE A 141 8.13 -12.64 3.30
N ASP A 142 7.56 -12.16 4.39
CA ASP A 142 6.29 -12.63 4.94
C ASP A 142 5.08 -11.88 4.36
N GLU A 143 3.88 -12.12 4.90
CA GLU A 143 2.64 -11.50 4.41
C GLU A 143 2.57 -10.00 4.75
N ILE A 144 3.11 -9.60 5.89
CA ILE A 144 3.09 -8.20 6.34
C ILE A 144 4.09 -7.39 5.51
N GLU A 145 5.28 -7.94 5.30
CA GLU A 145 6.33 -7.35 4.46
C GLU A 145 5.88 -7.20 3.00
N GLU A 146 5.20 -8.23 2.45
CA GLU A 146 4.58 -8.17 1.11
C GLU A 146 3.56 -7.02 1.02
N ARG A 147 2.62 -6.93 1.96
CA ARG A 147 1.60 -5.87 1.98
C ARG A 147 2.20 -4.47 2.03
N LEU A 148 3.25 -4.29 2.82
CA LEU A 148 3.96 -3.01 2.89
C LEU A 148 4.56 -2.64 1.54
N LEU A 149 5.32 -3.55 0.91
CA LEU A 149 5.93 -3.29 -0.39
C LEU A 149 4.90 -3.05 -1.51
N ILE A 150 3.77 -3.76 -1.49
CA ILE A 150 2.68 -3.49 -2.44
C ILE A 150 2.05 -2.13 -2.20
N ALA A 151 1.87 -1.70 -0.94
CA ALA A 151 1.35 -0.37 -0.63
C ALA A 151 2.28 0.76 -1.09
N ASP A 152 3.60 0.54 -1.04
CA ASP A 152 4.61 1.51 -1.49
C ASP A 152 4.61 1.73 -3.02
N LEU A 153 3.97 0.84 -3.79
CA LEU A 153 3.83 0.99 -5.24
C LEU A 153 2.62 1.86 -5.65
N PHE A 154 1.75 2.24 -4.70
CA PHE A 154 0.61 3.13 -4.93
C PHE A 154 0.97 4.58 -4.65
#